data_3b780619bae2d3ed3f220f518887a83b
#
_entry.id   3b780619bae2d3ed3f220f518887a83b
#
_cell.length_a   1.000
_cell.length_b   1.000
_cell.length_c   1.000
_cell.angle_alpha   90.00
_cell.angle_beta   90.00
_cell.angle_gamma   90.00
#
_symmetry.space_group_name_H-M   'P 1'
#
loop_
_entity.id
_entity.type
_entity.pdbx_description
1 polymer ?
#
loop_
_entity_poly.entity_id
_entity_poly.type
_entity_poly.pdbx_seq_one_letter_code
_entity_poly.pdbx_strand_id
1 'polypeptide(L)'
;KRTLYPPKESNRDRLCGIIDSILAEKPKDYEDFLQKLEQQGYEVKRGKYTSVKGARQKRFIRFKTLGAGYSEDELQAVIAGKTEHHPRQIQPLQEPPFQFLVDIQAKLSEGKSEGYARWAKKYNLKEMSKTLIFLQEHKIGSADELNERTAAATEKYHQLGDSIKAAETRMAEIAVLKTHIVNYAKTHPVYDAYRKAGYSKKFLDTHREEITLHKAAKAAFDETGLKKLPKVKALNAEYSDLLTQKKAAYPDYRKAREEMQELVKAQKNIELFFAEEKDTQEKQQTR
;
A
#
# COMPACT_ATOMS: atom_id res chain seq x y z
N LYS A 1 -4.90 -7.72 13.91
CA LYS A 1 -3.44 -7.57 13.68
C LYS A 1 -3.06 -6.64 12.51
N ARG A 2 -4.00 -6.04 11.78
CA ARG A 2 -3.74 -5.15 10.62
C ARG A 2 -3.78 -3.65 10.93
N THR A 3 -3.91 -3.26 12.17
CA THR A 3 -4.44 -1.95 12.56
C THR A 3 -3.47 -1.07 13.34
N LEU A 4 -2.21 -1.44 13.41
CA LEU A 4 -1.14 -0.69 14.09
C LEU A 4 -0.34 0.23 13.15
N TYR A 5 -0.75 0.32 11.88
CA TYR A 5 -0.05 1.16 10.91
C TYR A 5 -0.88 2.39 10.60
N PRO A 6 -0.24 3.59 10.48
CA PRO A 6 -0.95 4.70 9.86
C PRO A 6 -1.52 4.21 8.52
N PRO A 7 -2.79 4.50 8.23
CA PRO A 7 -3.45 3.98 7.05
C PRO A 7 -2.67 4.44 5.82
N LYS A 8 -1.99 3.50 5.18
CA LYS A 8 -1.40 3.77 3.87
C LYS A 8 -2.57 4.07 2.95
N GLU A 9 -2.58 5.27 2.37
CA GLU A 9 -3.57 5.68 1.39
C GLU A 9 -3.84 4.53 0.43
N SER A 10 -5.09 4.09 0.36
CA SER A 10 -5.41 2.95 -0.50
C SER A 10 -5.32 3.38 -1.96
N ASN A 11 -5.01 2.43 -2.85
CA ASN A 11 -5.01 2.72 -4.29
C ASN A 11 -6.38 3.24 -4.78
N ARG A 12 -7.47 2.92 -4.07
CA ARG A 12 -8.82 3.45 -4.36
C ARG A 12 -8.95 4.90 -3.94
N ASP A 13 -8.47 5.26 -2.77
CA ASP A 13 -8.54 6.62 -2.25
C ASP A 13 -7.69 7.56 -3.09
N ARG A 14 -6.47 7.11 -3.48
CA ARG A 14 -5.63 7.85 -4.43
C ARG A 14 -6.30 8.04 -5.78
N LEU A 15 -6.95 7.01 -6.31
CA LEU A 15 -7.68 7.11 -7.57
C LEU A 15 -8.87 8.06 -7.44
N CYS A 16 -9.63 8.02 -6.35
CA CYS A 16 -10.70 8.98 -6.09
C CYS A 16 -10.18 10.42 -6.07
N GLY A 17 -9.08 10.70 -5.35
CA GLY A 17 -8.48 12.02 -5.31
C GLY A 17 -8.02 12.54 -6.69
N ILE A 18 -7.50 11.67 -7.55
CA ILE A 18 -7.13 12.03 -8.94
C ILE A 18 -8.39 12.29 -9.79
N ILE A 19 -9.43 11.47 -9.67
CA ILE A 19 -10.71 11.70 -10.33
C ILE A 19 -11.29 13.05 -9.90
N ASP A 20 -11.29 13.36 -8.61
CA ASP A 20 -11.79 14.61 -8.06
C ASP A 20 -11.01 15.82 -8.62
N SER A 21 -9.68 15.70 -8.74
CA SER A 21 -8.83 16.74 -9.34
C SER A 21 -9.14 16.96 -10.81
N ILE A 22 -9.32 15.89 -11.59
CA ILE A 22 -9.64 15.99 -13.02
C ILE A 22 -11.04 16.60 -13.22
N LEU A 23 -12.02 16.23 -12.40
CA LEU A 23 -13.37 16.79 -12.47
C LEU A 23 -13.38 18.29 -12.10
N ALA A 24 -12.54 18.72 -11.16
CA ALA A 24 -12.36 20.13 -10.81
C ALA A 24 -11.82 20.96 -12.00
N GLU A 25 -11.03 20.36 -12.90
CA GLU A 25 -10.56 20.96 -14.15
C GLU A 25 -11.62 21.06 -15.24
N LYS A 26 -12.83 20.56 -15.01
CA LYS A 26 -13.97 20.56 -15.94
C LYS A 26 -13.61 20.00 -17.32
N PRO A 27 -13.36 18.68 -17.43
CA PRO A 27 -13.07 18.05 -18.71
C PRO A 27 -14.23 18.28 -19.70
N LYS A 28 -13.90 18.41 -20.99
CA LYS A 28 -14.88 18.74 -22.05
C LYS A 28 -15.91 17.64 -22.23
N ASP A 29 -15.47 16.41 -22.19
CA ASP A 29 -16.29 15.21 -22.33
C ASP A 29 -15.67 14.03 -21.57
N TYR A 30 -16.34 12.88 -21.59
CA TYR A 30 -15.87 11.68 -20.89
C TYR A 30 -14.58 11.12 -21.51
N GLU A 31 -14.33 11.35 -22.78
CA GLU A 31 -13.11 10.91 -23.45
C GLU A 31 -11.90 11.76 -23.00
N ASP A 32 -12.06 13.08 -22.92
CA ASP A 32 -11.05 13.99 -22.37
C ASP A 32 -10.73 13.64 -20.90
N PHE A 33 -11.74 13.28 -20.12
CA PHE A 33 -11.57 12.79 -18.75
C PHE A 33 -10.69 11.50 -18.71
N LEU A 34 -10.94 10.54 -19.58
CA LEU A 34 -10.14 9.31 -19.65
C LEU A 34 -8.71 9.58 -20.11
N GLN A 35 -8.51 10.48 -21.08
CA GLN A 35 -7.18 10.90 -21.54
C GLN A 35 -6.39 11.59 -20.42
N LYS A 36 -7.02 12.42 -19.61
CA LYS A 36 -6.38 13.03 -18.44
C LYS A 36 -5.97 11.99 -17.40
N LEU A 37 -6.76 10.94 -17.19
CA LEU A 37 -6.37 9.81 -16.34
C LEU A 37 -5.15 9.06 -16.88
N GLU A 38 -5.06 8.87 -18.20
CA GLU A 38 -3.89 8.26 -18.84
C GLU A 38 -2.64 9.15 -18.68
N GLN A 39 -2.78 10.47 -18.79
CA GLN A 39 -1.70 11.43 -18.54
C GLN A 39 -1.20 11.39 -17.08
N GLN A 40 -2.06 11.03 -16.13
CA GLN A 40 -1.70 10.80 -14.73
C GLN A 40 -1.08 9.40 -14.48
N GLY A 41 -0.79 8.66 -15.55
CA GLY A 41 -0.11 7.36 -15.49
C GLY A 41 -1.01 6.18 -15.20
N TYR A 42 -2.31 6.29 -15.46
CA TYR A 42 -3.24 5.18 -15.35
C TYR A 42 -3.49 4.54 -16.72
N GLU A 43 -3.40 3.21 -16.77
CA GLU A 43 -3.83 2.41 -17.91
C GLU A 43 -5.37 2.28 -17.87
N VAL A 44 -6.06 2.74 -18.91
CA VAL A 44 -7.52 2.67 -19.01
C VAL A 44 -7.93 1.47 -19.83
N LYS A 45 -8.76 0.60 -19.25
CA LYS A 45 -9.37 -0.53 -19.93
C LYS A 45 -10.86 -0.28 -20.12
N ARG A 46 -11.27 -0.14 -21.38
CA ARG A 46 -12.67 -0.01 -21.81
C ARG A 46 -13.30 -1.38 -21.99
N GLY A 47 -14.48 -1.59 -21.48
CA GLY A 47 -15.24 -2.84 -21.58
C GLY A 47 -16.66 -2.63 -21.09
N LYS A 48 -17.36 -3.70 -20.69
CA LYS A 48 -18.70 -3.57 -20.09
C LYS A 48 -18.70 -2.62 -18.88
N TYR A 49 -17.57 -2.43 -18.23
CA TYR A 49 -17.33 -1.47 -17.15
C TYR A 49 -15.92 -0.90 -17.30
N THR A 50 -15.81 0.41 -17.33
CA THR A 50 -14.52 1.09 -17.37
C THR A 50 -13.72 0.78 -16.10
N SER A 51 -12.47 0.45 -16.29
CA SER A 51 -11.54 0.11 -15.20
C SER A 51 -10.16 0.67 -15.48
N VAL A 52 -9.46 1.04 -14.42
CA VAL A 52 -8.15 1.68 -14.51
C VAL A 52 -7.13 0.99 -13.61
N LYS A 53 -5.87 1.07 -14.01
CA LYS A 53 -4.75 0.47 -13.28
C LYS A 53 -3.58 1.46 -13.26
N GLY A 54 -3.12 1.85 -12.08
CA GLY A 54 -1.89 2.65 -11.93
C GLY A 54 -0.63 1.82 -12.14
N ALA A 55 0.48 2.47 -12.48
CA ALA A 55 1.76 1.84 -12.86
C ALA A 55 2.30 0.82 -11.83
N ARG A 56 1.99 0.99 -10.54
CA ARG A 56 2.43 0.07 -9.46
C ARG A 56 1.35 -0.91 -9.01
N GLN A 57 0.23 -1.02 -9.74
CA GLN A 57 -0.89 -1.88 -9.36
C GLN A 57 -0.87 -3.18 -10.16
N LYS A 58 -1.20 -4.29 -9.51
CA LYS A 58 -1.32 -5.60 -10.16
C LYS A 58 -2.70 -5.85 -10.78
N ARG A 59 -3.74 -5.11 -10.33
CA ARG A 59 -5.14 -5.35 -10.74
C ARG A 59 -5.82 -4.05 -11.13
N PHE A 60 -6.71 -4.13 -12.11
CA PHE A 60 -7.59 -3.05 -12.48
C PHE A 60 -8.64 -2.78 -11.39
N ILE A 61 -8.95 -1.51 -11.18
CA ILE A 61 -10.02 -1.01 -10.31
C ILE A 61 -11.15 -0.55 -11.21
N ARG A 62 -12.34 -1.07 -11.02
CA ARG A 62 -13.55 -0.66 -11.77
C ARG A 62 -14.15 0.57 -11.11
N PHE A 63 -14.58 1.55 -11.87
CA PHE A 63 -15.20 2.78 -11.36
C PHE A 63 -16.36 2.49 -10.43
N LYS A 64 -17.27 1.58 -10.79
CA LYS A 64 -18.39 1.19 -9.95
C LYS A 64 -18.03 0.65 -8.56
N THR A 65 -16.77 0.28 -8.34
CA THR A 65 -16.31 -0.23 -7.02
C THR A 65 -15.68 0.85 -6.15
N LEU A 66 -15.61 2.09 -6.63
CA LEU A 66 -15.05 3.21 -5.88
C LEU A 66 -16.04 3.78 -4.86
N GLY A 67 -17.33 3.59 -5.07
CA GLY A 67 -18.42 4.09 -4.22
C GLY A 67 -19.35 5.05 -4.95
N ALA A 68 -20.27 5.64 -4.22
CA ALA A 68 -21.22 6.61 -4.76
C ALA A 68 -20.48 7.85 -5.30
N GLY A 69 -20.94 8.39 -6.43
CA GLY A 69 -20.33 9.53 -7.11
C GLY A 69 -19.19 9.21 -8.08
N TYR A 70 -18.76 7.94 -8.16
CA TYR A 70 -17.62 7.52 -8.99
C TYR A 70 -17.97 6.42 -10.02
N SER A 71 -19.22 6.05 -10.16
CA SER A 71 -19.63 5.15 -11.23
C SER A 71 -19.53 5.85 -12.58
N GLU A 72 -19.43 5.08 -13.66
CA GLU A 72 -19.29 5.61 -15.02
C GLU A 72 -20.46 6.55 -15.38
N ASP A 73 -21.69 6.15 -15.05
CA ASP A 73 -22.89 6.93 -15.31
C ASP A 73 -22.91 8.24 -14.50
N GLU A 74 -22.49 8.20 -13.24
CA GLU A 74 -22.40 9.38 -12.37
C GLU A 74 -21.32 10.34 -12.85
N LEU A 75 -20.15 9.85 -13.24
CA LEU A 75 -19.06 10.68 -13.76
C LEU A 75 -19.47 11.35 -15.08
N GLN A 76 -20.14 10.64 -15.98
CA GLN A 76 -20.68 11.23 -17.22
C GLN A 76 -21.74 12.28 -16.92
N ALA A 77 -22.60 12.07 -15.94
CA ALA A 77 -23.60 13.06 -15.54
C ALA A 77 -22.97 14.33 -14.97
N VAL A 78 -21.89 14.20 -14.20
CA VAL A 78 -21.12 15.35 -13.67
C VAL A 78 -20.44 16.12 -14.80
N ILE A 79 -19.77 15.42 -15.72
CA ILE A 79 -19.08 16.03 -16.87
C ILE A 79 -20.09 16.75 -17.77
N ALA A 80 -21.28 16.17 -17.96
CA ALA A 80 -22.37 16.80 -18.73
C ALA A 80 -23.05 17.95 -17.97
N GLY A 81 -22.63 18.31 -16.77
CA GLY A 81 -23.22 19.38 -15.96
C GLY A 81 -24.62 19.08 -15.40
N LYS A 82 -25.05 17.80 -15.40
CA LYS A 82 -26.37 17.39 -14.92
C LYS A 82 -26.43 17.23 -13.41
N THR A 83 -25.31 16.93 -12.77
CA THR A 83 -25.19 16.72 -11.34
C THR A 83 -23.89 17.34 -10.82
N GLU A 84 -23.87 17.76 -9.56
CA GLU A 84 -22.65 18.21 -8.90
C GLU A 84 -21.87 16.99 -8.36
N HIS A 85 -20.56 17.04 -8.49
CA HIS A 85 -19.69 16.04 -7.90
C HIS A 85 -19.45 16.36 -6.42
N HIS A 86 -19.76 15.41 -5.58
CA HIS A 86 -19.39 15.48 -4.16
C HIS A 86 -18.19 14.55 -3.92
N PRO A 87 -16.98 15.13 -3.76
CA PRO A 87 -15.79 14.34 -3.44
C PRO A 87 -16.07 13.43 -2.23
N ARG A 88 -15.65 12.18 -2.36
CA ARG A 88 -15.72 11.26 -1.24
C ARG A 88 -14.94 11.88 -0.07
N GLN A 89 -15.66 12.30 0.98
CA GLN A 89 -14.98 12.54 2.24
C GLN A 89 -14.28 11.24 2.60
N ILE A 90 -12.98 11.19 2.41
CA ILE A 90 -12.14 10.16 3.00
C ILE A 90 -12.32 10.39 4.50
N GLN A 91 -13.31 9.70 5.10
CA GLN A 91 -13.30 9.59 6.55
C GLN A 91 -11.92 9.00 6.84
N PRO A 92 -11.06 9.72 7.59
CA PRO A 92 -9.82 9.12 8.04
C PRO A 92 -10.25 7.78 8.60
N LEU A 93 -9.70 6.70 8.05
CA LEU A 93 -10.04 5.34 8.47
C LEU A 93 -10.10 5.43 9.98
N GLN A 94 -11.32 5.26 10.55
CA GLN A 94 -11.43 5.19 11.99
C GLN A 94 -10.47 4.08 12.33
N GLU A 95 -9.30 4.48 12.85
CA GLU A 95 -8.31 3.51 13.27
C GLU A 95 -9.07 2.58 14.17
N PRO A 96 -9.12 1.28 13.88
CA PRO A 96 -9.75 0.37 14.82
C PRO A 96 -9.03 0.63 16.11
N PRO A 97 -9.77 0.90 17.18
CA PRO A 97 -9.20 1.41 18.40
C PRO A 97 -8.17 0.42 18.91
N PHE A 98 -6.92 0.76 18.76
CA PHE A 98 -5.86 0.15 19.54
C PHE A 98 -6.02 0.73 20.95
N GLN A 99 -7.07 0.27 21.63
CA GLN A 99 -7.54 0.87 22.86
C GLN A 99 -6.78 0.26 24.01
N PHE A 100 -5.75 0.94 24.43
CA PHE A 100 -5.20 0.73 25.77
C PHE A 100 -6.05 1.42 26.82
N LEU A 101 -6.48 2.66 26.55
CA LEU A 101 -7.50 3.31 27.31
C LEU A 101 -8.84 3.14 26.59
N VAL A 102 -9.88 2.85 27.37
CA VAL A 102 -11.25 2.78 26.89
C VAL A 102 -11.83 4.18 26.99
N ASP A 103 -12.31 4.72 25.89
CA ASP A 103 -13.12 5.91 25.90
C ASP A 103 -14.47 5.59 26.56
N ILE A 104 -14.57 5.96 27.85
CA ILE A 104 -15.71 5.63 28.70
C ILE A 104 -16.95 6.38 28.24
N GLN A 105 -16.80 7.63 27.81
CA GLN A 105 -17.91 8.48 27.38
C GLN A 105 -18.53 7.96 26.08
N ALA A 106 -17.69 7.65 25.10
CA ALA A 106 -18.16 7.04 23.85
C ALA A 106 -18.87 5.70 24.10
N LYS A 107 -18.34 4.88 25.02
CA LYS A 107 -18.97 3.59 25.35
C LYS A 107 -20.29 3.71 26.13
N LEU A 108 -20.44 4.72 26.97
CA LEU A 108 -21.71 5.01 27.63
C LEU A 108 -22.76 5.53 26.64
N SER A 109 -22.37 6.39 25.68
CA SER A 109 -23.27 6.85 24.62
C SER A 109 -23.71 5.72 23.68
N GLU A 110 -22.87 4.67 23.50
CA GLU A 110 -23.22 3.44 22.81
C GLU A 110 -24.17 2.50 23.62
N GLY A 111 -24.60 2.91 24.80
CA GLY A 111 -25.52 2.15 25.65
C GLY A 111 -24.87 1.11 26.56
N LYS A 112 -23.55 1.20 26.81
CA LYS A 112 -22.90 0.34 27.81
C LYS A 112 -23.32 0.73 29.23
N SER A 113 -23.40 -0.28 30.11
CA SER A 113 -23.85 -0.10 31.49
C SER A 113 -22.85 0.65 32.36
N GLU A 114 -23.32 1.23 33.49
CA GLU A 114 -22.45 1.82 34.50
C GLU A 114 -21.46 0.83 35.12
N GLY A 115 -21.80 -0.48 35.14
CA GLY A 115 -20.90 -1.52 35.55
C GLY A 115 -19.68 -1.64 34.61
N TYR A 116 -19.93 -1.47 33.31
CA TYR A 116 -18.85 -1.38 32.32
C TYR A 116 -17.98 -0.15 32.55
N ALA A 117 -18.57 1.01 32.81
CA ALA A 117 -17.82 2.23 33.08
C ALA A 117 -16.91 2.10 34.33
N ARG A 118 -17.40 1.46 35.41
CA ARG A 118 -16.57 1.17 36.60
C ARG A 118 -15.41 0.22 36.29
N TRP A 119 -15.65 -0.79 35.48
CA TRP A 119 -14.58 -1.69 35.03
C TRP A 119 -13.56 -0.95 34.17
N ALA A 120 -14.01 -0.14 33.19
CA ALA A 120 -13.16 0.61 32.29
C ALA A 120 -12.28 1.63 33.00
N LYS A 121 -12.79 2.31 34.06
CA LYS A 121 -11.97 3.20 34.92
C LYS A 121 -10.81 2.45 35.57
N LYS A 122 -11.06 1.28 36.14
CA LYS A 122 -9.99 0.45 36.76
C LYS A 122 -8.99 -0.05 35.69
N TYR A 123 -9.48 -0.41 34.54
CA TYR A 123 -8.65 -0.84 33.41
C TYR A 123 -7.76 0.32 32.91
N ASN A 124 -8.33 1.49 32.67
CA ASN A 124 -7.60 2.67 32.20
C ASN A 124 -6.51 3.08 33.21
N LEU A 125 -6.82 3.08 34.52
CA LEU A 125 -5.85 3.38 35.56
C LEU A 125 -4.66 2.43 35.51
N LYS A 126 -4.91 1.13 35.33
CA LYS A 126 -3.85 0.11 35.23
C LYS A 126 -2.99 0.30 33.97
N GLU A 127 -3.60 0.56 32.82
CA GLU A 127 -2.88 0.76 31.57
C GLU A 127 -2.12 2.07 31.57
N MET A 128 -2.68 3.14 32.17
CA MET A 128 -1.98 4.41 32.35
C MET A 128 -0.77 4.28 33.26
N SER A 129 -0.87 3.53 34.36
CA SER A 129 0.30 3.24 35.22
C SER A 129 1.42 2.53 34.44
N LYS A 130 1.10 1.57 33.58
CA LYS A 130 2.08 0.92 32.71
C LYS A 130 2.70 1.90 31.71
N THR A 131 1.90 2.79 31.14
CA THR A 131 2.39 3.83 30.21
C THR A 131 3.37 4.76 30.92
N LEU A 132 3.07 5.19 32.16
CA LEU A 132 3.97 6.04 32.94
C LEU A 132 5.28 5.35 33.28
N ILE A 133 5.23 4.06 33.67
CA ILE A 133 6.43 3.24 33.92
C ILE A 133 7.28 3.17 32.64
N PHE A 134 6.66 2.87 31.49
CA PHE A 134 7.33 2.83 30.20
C PHE A 134 8.04 4.14 29.87
N LEU A 135 7.34 5.30 30.02
CA LEU A 135 7.92 6.62 29.80
C LEU A 135 9.11 6.90 30.71
N GLN A 136 9.02 6.51 31.99
CA GLN A 136 10.08 6.66 32.98
C GLN A 136 11.30 5.79 32.63
N GLU A 137 11.09 4.52 32.29
CA GLU A 137 12.16 3.59 31.90
C GLU A 137 12.89 4.08 30.63
N HIS A 138 12.16 4.66 29.69
CA HIS A 138 12.72 5.21 28.45
C HIS A 138 13.16 6.68 28.60
N LYS A 139 13.06 7.27 29.80
CA LYS A 139 13.43 8.67 30.10
C LYS A 139 12.76 9.69 29.16
N ILE A 140 11.47 9.49 28.87
CA ILE A 140 10.67 10.41 28.05
C ILE A 140 9.99 11.38 29.00
N GLY A 141 10.38 12.65 28.95
CA GLY A 141 9.93 13.68 29.92
C GLY A 141 8.82 14.59 29.41
N SER A 142 8.50 14.59 28.11
CA SER A 142 7.48 15.45 27.54
C SER A 142 6.69 14.76 26.40
N ALA A 143 5.52 15.33 26.09
CA ALA A 143 4.71 14.88 24.97
C ALA A 143 5.41 15.11 23.62
N ASP A 144 6.14 16.23 23.49
CA ASP A 144 6.88 16.53 22.26
C ASP A 144 8.01 15.53 22.04
N GLU A 145 8.78 15.18 23.09
CA GLU A 145 9.80 14.13 23.00
C GLU A 145 9.20 12.76 22.64
N LEU A 146 8.02 12.42 23.20
CA LEU A 146 7.31 11.19 22.85
C LEU A 146 6.91 11.20 21.37
N ASN A 147 6.41 12.32 20.86
CA ASN A 147 6.01 12.47 19.47
C ASN A 147 7.22 12.34 18.53
N GLU A 148 8.33 13.00 18.84
CA GLU A 148 9.57 12.92 18.06
C GLU A 148 10.12 11.48 18.02
N ARG A 149 10.18 10.80 19.16
CA ARG A 149 10.65 9.41 19.24
C ARG A 149 9.71 8.46 18.50
N THR A 150 8.41 8.68 18.60
CA THR A 150 7.42 7.89 17.87
C THR A 150 7.56 8.06 16.37
N ALA A 151 7.75 9.30 15.90
CA ALA A 151 8.00 9.59 14.49
C ALA A 151 9.30 8.94 13.99
N ALA A 152 10.39 9.07 14.74
CA ALA A 152 11.69 8.48 14.40
C ALA A 152 11.64 6.94 14.36
N ALA A 153 10.98 6.31 15.33
CA ALA A 153 10.81 4.85 15.35
C ALA A 153 9.92 4.35 14.20
N THR A 154 8.89 5.11 13.86
CA THR A 154 8.01 4.82 12.73
C THR A 154 8.77 4.90 11.41
N GLU A 155 9.55 5.95 11.22
CA GLU A 155 10.39 6.14 10.03
C GLU A 155 11.41 5.01 9.87
N LYS A 156 12.14 4.69 10.93
CA LYS A 156 13.10 3.57 10.96
C LYS A 156 12.45 2.25 10.57
N TYR A 157 11.26 1.98 11.12
CA TYR A 157 10.49 0.78 10.78
C TYR A 157 10.10 0.75 9.29
N HIS A 158 9.63 1.88 8.73
CA HIS A 158 9.29 1.98 7.31
C HIS A 158 10.51 1.79 6.41
N GLN A 159 11.64 2.43 6.72
CA GLN A 159 12.88 2.30 5.95
C GLN A 159 13.37 0.85 5.89
N LEU A 160 13.37 0.14 7.03
CA LEU A 160 13.71 -1.28 7.06
C LEU A 160 12.72 -2.14 6.27
N GLY A 161 11.43 -1.85 6.38
CA GLY A 161 10.38 -2.53 5.63
C GLY A 161 10.50 -2.33 4.12
N ASP A 162 10.78 -1.12 3.68
CA ASP A 162 10.95 -0.80 2.27
C ASP A 162 12.22 -1.42 1.69
N SER A 163 13.32 -1.46 2.46
CA SER A 163 14.55 -2.16 2.09
C SER A 163 14.31 -3.67 1.88
N ILE A 164 13.65 -4.33 2.82
CA ILE A 164 13.28 -5.75 2.70
C ILE A 164 12.40 -5.99 1.47
N LYS A 165 11.41 -5.12 1.26
CA LYS A 165 10.48 -5.21 0.12
C LYS A 165 11.18 -4.99 -1.22
N ALA A 166 12.13 -4.05 -1.28
CA ALA A 166 12.95 -3.81 -2.46
C ALA A 166 13.78 -5.06 -2.81
N ALA A 167 14.42 -5.67 -1.80
CA ALA A 167 15.16 -6.92 -1.98
C ALA A 167 14.24 -8.06 -2.48
N GLU A 168 13.03 -8.21 -1.91
CA GLU A 168 12.04 -9.21 -2.36
C GLU A 168 11.60 -9.00 -3.80
N THR A 169 11.34 -7.75 -4.18
CA THR A 169 10.96 -7.40 -5.55
C THR A 169 12.08 -7.74 -6.51
N ARG A 170 13.32 -7.37 -6.17
CA ARG A 170 14.48 -7.67 -7.01
C ARG A 170 14.74 -9.17 -7.14
N MET A 171 14.59 -9.93 -6.07
CA MET A 171 14.69 -11.39 -6.10
C MET A 171 13.63 -12.02 -7.01
N ALA A 172 12.41 -11.50 -7.03
CA ALA A 172 11.35 -11.96 -7.94
C ALA A 172 11.68 -11.64 -9.40
N GLU A 173 12.19 -10.44 -9.69
CA GLU A 173 12.67 -10.06 -11.04
C GLU A 173 13.77 -10.98 -11.52
N ILE A 174 14.78 -11.28 -10.67
CA ILE A 174 15.87 -12.20 -10.99
C ILE A 174 15.33 -13.59 -11.32
N ALA A 175 14.34 -14.09 -10.57
CA ALA A 175 13.74 -15.40 -10.85
C ALA A 175 13.06 -15.46 -12.22
N VAL A 176 12.29 -14.40 -12.56
CA VAL A 176 11.65 -14.28 -13.88
C VAL A 176 12.69 -14.17 -14.99
N LEU A 177 13.69 -13.31 -14.82
CA LEU A 177 14.76 -13.11 -15.81
C LEU A 177 15.55 -14.42 -16.08
N LYS A 178 15.88 -15.16 -15.02
CA LYS A 178 16.53 -16.48 -15.15
C LYS A 178 15.68 -17.45 -15.97
N THR A 179 14.37 -17.46 -15.76
CA THR A 179 13.46 -18.31 -16.52
C THR A 179 13.50 -17.96 -18.01
N HIS A 180 13.48 -16.66 -18.35
CA HIS A 180 13.58 -16.21 -19.74
C HIS A 180 14.94 -16.53 -20.35
N ILE A 181 16.05 -16.38 -19.62
CA ILE A 181 17.39 -16.73 -20.11
C ILE A 181 17.49 -18.23 -20.42
N VAL A 182 16.97 -19.08 -19.53
CA VAL A 182 16.97 -20.54 -19.75
C VAL A 182 16.10 -20.92 -20.95
N ASN A 183 14.90 -20.35 -21.06
CA ASN A 183 13.99 -20.60 -22.16
C ASN A 183 14.61 -20.16 -23.50
N TYR A 184 15.20 -18.96 -23.54
CA TYR A 184 15.89 -18.46 -24.72
C TYR A 184 17.02 -19.39 -25.17
N ALA A 185 17.87 -19.79 -24.23
CA ALA A 185 18.99 -20.68 -24.54
C ALA A 185 18.54 -22.06 -25.07
N LYS A 186 17.49 -22.64 -24.49
CA LYS A 186 16.91 -23.91 -24.92
C LYS A 186 16.25 -23.84 -26.30
N THR A 187 15.57 -22.74 -26.59
CA THR A 187 14.79 -22.61 -27.84
C THR A 187 15.58 -21.96 -28.98
N HIS A 188 16.76 -21.40 -28.69
CA HIS A 188 17.62 -20.75 -29.70
C HIS A 188 17.93 -21.63 -30.90
N PRO A 189 18.33 -22.90 -30.75
CA PRO A 189 18.64 -23.77 -31.92
C PRO A 189 17.41 -23.94 -32.82
N VAL A 190 16.23 -24.13 -32.24
CA VAL A 190 14.97 -24.30 -32.99
C VAL A 190 14.61 -23.01 -33.73
N TYR A 191 14.78 -21.87 -33.08
CA TYR A 191 14.50 -20.57 -33.69
C TYR A 191 15.49 -20.24 -34.83
N ASP A 192 16.76 -20.62 -34.70
CA ASP A 192 17.76 -20.49 -35.77
C ASP A 192 17.43 -21.38 -36.96
N ALA A 193 16.96 -22.60 -36.72
CA ALA A 193 16.48 -23.48 -37.78
C ALA A 193 15.24 -22.90 -38.49
N TYR A 194 14.29 -22.31 -37.73
CA TYR A 194 13.13 -21.63 -38.27
C TYR A 194 13.51 -20.45 -39.17
N ARG A 195 14.49 -19.65 -38.75
CA ARG A 195 15.03 -18.53 -39.55
C ARG A 195 15.70 -19.03 -40.84
N LYS A 196 16.50 -20.08 -40.74
CA LYS A 196 17.14 -20.71 -41.91
C LYS A 196 16.14 -21.33 -42.90
N ALA A 197 15.01 -21.82 -42.38
CA ALA A 197 13.89 -22.32 -43.18
C ALA A 197 13.02 -21.20 -43.82
N GLY A 198 13.49 -19.94 -43.81
CA GLY A 198 12.77 -18.80 -44.38
C GLY A 198 11.44 -18.53 -43.68
N TYR A 199 11.33 -18.79 -42.39
CA TYR A 199 10.11 -18.62 -41.58
C TYR A 199 8.92 -19.45 -42.09
N SER A 200 9.21 -20.69 -42.55
CA SER A 200 8.22 -21.61 -43.09
C SER A 200 7.07 -21.87 -42.15
N LYS A 201 5.82 -21.73 -42.65
CA LYS A 201 4.60 -22.00 -41.88
C LYS A 201 4.55 -23.45 -41.37
N LYS A 202 4.96 -24.42 -42.20
CA LYS A 202 5.03 -25.84 -41.82
C LYS A 202 5.97 -26.07 -40.65
N PHE A 203 7.14 -25.42 -40.63
CA PHE A 203 8.09 -25.50 -39.54
C PHE A 203 7.54 -24.84 -38.27
N LEU A 204 6.86 -23.69 -38.41
CA LEU A 204 6.19 -23.02 -37.31
C LEU A 204 5.12 -23.90 -36.65
N ASP A 205 4.29 -24.56 -37.44
CA ASP A 205 3.23 -25.43 -36.93
C ASP A 205 3.79 -26.63 -36.14
N THR A 206 4.96 -27.16 -36.58
CA THR A 206 5.63 -28.28 -35.89
C THR A 206 6.32 -27.88 -34.60
N HIS A 207 6.86 -26.65 -34.52
CA HIS A 207 7.67 -26.14 -33.38
C HIS A 207 7.07 -24.89 -32.72
N ARG A 208 5.75 -24.85 -32.70
CA ARG A 208 5.01 -23.64 -32.28
C ARG A 208 5.33 -23.20 -30.85
N GLU A 209 5.45 -24.17 -29.95
CA GLU A 209 5.70 -23.89 -28.53
C GLU A 209 7.09 -23.28 -28.32
N GLU A 210 8.12 -23.88 -28.89
CA GLU A 210 9.51 -23.43 -28.75
C GLU A 210 9.70 -22.05 -29.39
N ILE A 211 9.11 -21.84 -30.59
CA ILE A 211 9.20 -20.54 -31.27
C ILE A 211 8.45 -19.45 -30.48
N THR A 212 7.30 -19.78 -29.90
CA THR A 212 6.53 -18.83 -29.05
C THR A 212 7.30 -18.51 -27.77
N LEU A 213 7.88 -19.51 -27.10
CA LEU A 213 8.74 -19.32 -25.93
C LEU A 213 9.96 -18.46 -26.25
N HIS A 214 10.61 -18.70 -27.40
CA HIS A 214 11.75 -17.90 -27.81
C HIS A 214 11.39 -16.42 -28.01
N LYS A 215 10.28 -16.17 -28.72
CA LYS A 215 9.78 -14.80 -28.96
C LYS A 215 9.39 -14.10 -27.65
N ALA A 216 8.73 -14.81 -26.74
CA ALA A 216 8.37 -14.28 -25.44
C ALA A 216 9.60 -13.94 -24.58
N ALA A 217 10.60 -14.81 -24.57
CA ALA A 217 11.86 -14.55 -23.87
C ALA A 217 12.59 -13.35 -24.46
N LYS A 218 12.63 -13.22 -25.80
CA LYS A 218 13.24 -12.08 -26.49
C LYS A 218 12.50 -10.78 -26.17
N ALA A 219 11.17 -10.76 -26.23
CA ALA A 219 10.35 -9.59 -25.88
C ALA A 219 10.61 -9.14 -24.43
N ALA A 220 10.68 -10.10 -23.49
CA ALA A 220 11.02 -9.78 -22.09
C ALA A 220 12.41 -9.15 -21.94
N PHE A 221 13.40 -9.55 -22.77
CA PHE A 221 14.71 -8.90 -22.77
C PHE A 221 14.68 -7.50 -23.37
N ASP A 222 13.93 -7.30 -24.43
CA ASP A 222 13.77 -6.00 -25.07
C ASP A 222 13.10 -4.99 -24.09
N GLU A 223 12.13 -5.44 -23.28
CA GLU A 223 11.49 -4.65 -22.23
C GLU A 223 12.46 -4.26 -21.10
N THR A 224 13.44 -5.11 -20.77
CA THR A 224 14.43 -4.77 -19.74
C THR A 224 15.46 -3.72 -20.19
N GLY A 225 15.54 -3.42 -21.47
CA GLY A 225 16.49 -2.46 -22.04
C GLY A 225 17.97 -2.88 -21.90
N LEU A 226 18.24 -4.11 -21.54
CA LEU A 226 19.59 -4.61 -21.30
C LEU A 226 20.33 -4.85 -22.64
N LYS A 227 21.39 -4.09 -22.86
CA LYS A 227 22.26 -4.27 -24.05
C LYS A 227 22.95 -5.64 -24.09
N LYS A 228 23.12 -6.29 -22.95
CA LYS A 228 23.74 -7.61 -22.82
C LYS A 228 23.07 -8.39 -21.70
N LEU A 229 22.70 -9.64 -22.00
CA LEU A 229 22.09 -10.51 -21.01
C LEU A 229 23.10 -10.89 -19.91
N PRO A 230 22.70 -10.78 -18.63
CA PRO A 230 23.55 -11.19 -17.54
C PRO A 230 23.72 -12.71 -17.52
N LYS A 231 24.87 -13.17 -17.03
CA LYS A 231 25.07 -14.61 -16.84
C LYS A 231 24.22 -15.13 -15.69
N VAL A 232 23.63 -16.30 -15.83
CA VAL A 232 22.82 -16.94 -14.78
C VAL A 232 23.62 -17.08 -13.47
N LYS A 233 24.95 -17.29 -13.54
CA LYS A 233 25.83 -17.34 -12.36
C LYS A 233 25.85 -16.01 -11.61
N ALA A 234 25.90 -14.89 -12.32
CA ALA A 234 25.87 -13.55 -11.71
C ALA A 234 24.51 -13.27 -11.03
N LEU A 235 23.40 -13.64 -11.71
CA LEU A 235 22.06 -13.53 -11.12
C LEU A 235 21.87 -14.41 -9.89
N ASN A 236 22.48 -15.60 -9.86
CA ASN A 236 22.45 -16.44 -8.66
C ASN A 236 23.25 -15.84 -7.50
N ALA A 237 24.40 -15.22 -7.77
CA ALA A 237 25.17 -14.50 -6.76
C ALA A 237 24.37 -13.32 -6.21
N GLU A 238 23.82 -12.45 -7.06
CA GLU A 238 22.97 -11.33 -6.67
C GLU A 238 21.77 -11.78 -5.82
N TYR A 239 21.10 -12.85 -6.23
CA TYR A 239 19.98 -13.42 -5.46
C TYR A 239 20.41 -13.90 -4.07
N SER A 240 21.56 -14.57 -3.98
CA SER A 240 22.12 -15.04 -2.71
C SER A 240 22.47 -13.89 -1.77
N ASP A 241 23.06 -12.83 -2.31
CA ASP A 241 23.42 -11.63 -1.56
C ASP A 241 22.18 -10.90 -1.03
N LEU A 242 21.17 -10.71 -1.88
CA LEU A 242 19.89 -10.13 -1.49
C LEU A 242 19.17 -10.96 -0.41
N LEU A 243 19.21 -12.28 -0.54
CA LEU A 243 18.64 -13.19 0.46
C LEU A 243 19.36 -13.06 1.81
N THR A 244 20.67 -12.94 1.79
CA THR A 244 21.50 -12.75 2.99
C THR A 244 21.23 -11.40 3.64
N GLN A 245 21.19 -10.32 2.85
CA GLN A 245 20.84 -8.99 3.33
C GLN A 245 19.43 -8.95 3.95
N LYS A 246 18.44 -9.55 3.27
CA LYS A 246 17.09 -9.67 3.80
C LYS A 246 17.06 -10.39 5.16
N LYS A 247 17.77 -11.53 5.25
CA LYS A 247 17.84 -12.30 6.51
C LYS A 247 18.51 -11.51 7.62
N ALA A 248 19.55 -10.74 7.32
CA ALA A 248 20.26 -9.90 8.28
C ALA A 248 19.39 -8.72 8.75
N ALA A 249 18.61 -8.10 7.86
CA ALA A 249 17.74 -6.98 8.19
C ALA A 249 16.49 -7.37 9.02
N TYR A 250 16.07 -8.62 8.96
CA TYR A 250 14.81 -9.07 9.59
C TYR A 250 14.78 -8.94 11.13
N PRO A 251 15.84 -9.25 11.88
CA PRO A 251 15.89 -9.03 13.34
C PRO A 251 15.72 -7.55 13.70
N ASP A 252 16.37 -6.65 12.97
CA ASP A 252 16.29 -5.21 13.21
C ASP A 252 14.90 -4.65 12.86
N TYR A 253 14.30 -5.14 11.78
CA TYR A 253 12.92 -4.84 11.43
C TYR A 253 11.94 -5.26 12.52
N ARG A 254 12.13 -6.43 13.13
CA ARG A 254 11.28 -6.88 14.24
C ARG A 254 11.43 -6.01 15.48
N LYS A 255 12.66 -5.66 15.85
CA LYS A 255 12.94 -4.74 16.96
C LYS A 255 12.35 -3.35 16.73
N ALA A 256 12.58 -2.78 15.53
CA ALA A 256 12.02 -1.48 15.18
C ALA A 256 10.48 -1.49 15.19
N ARG A 257 9.86 -2.60 14.81
CA ARG A 257 8.42 -2.78 14.88
C ARG A 257 7.91 -2.78 16.32
N GLU A 258 8.56 -3.51 17.20
CA GLU A 258 8.19 -3.61 18.62
C GLU A 258 8.34 -2.24 19.30
N GLU A 259 9.47 -1.57 19.10
CA GLU A 259 9.75 -0.23 19.60
C GLU A 259 8.71 0.79 19.13
N MET A 260 8.42 0.83 17.83
CA MET A 260 7.38 1.70 17.26
C MET A 260 6.02 1.41 17.86
N GLN A 261 5.65 0.13 18.04
CA GLN A 261 4.37 -0.26 18.61
C GLN A 261 4.21 0.20 20.06
N GLU A 262 5.25 0.12 20.86
CA GLU A 262 5.21 0.56 22.27
C GLU A 262 5.14 2.08 22.39
N LEU A 263 5.88 2.82 21.56
CA LEU A 263 5.83 4.28 21.53
C LEU A 263 4.46 4.80 21.04
N VAL A 264 3.92 4.25 19.95
CA VAL A 264 2.57 4.60 19.46
C VAL A 264 1.51 4.31 20.52
N LYS A 265 1.68 3.23 21.27
CA LYS A 265 0.80 2.87 22.37
C LYS A 265 0.84 3.91 23.49
N ALA A 266 2.03 4.29 23.89
CA ALA A 266 2.23 5.28 24.93
C ALA A 266 1.65 6.65 24.49
N GLN A 267 1.90 7.07 23.24
CA GLN A 267 1.38 8.30 22.68
C GLN A 267 -0.17 8.34 22.73
N LYS A 268 -0.83 7.30 22.26
CA LYS A 268 -2.31 7.23 22.28
C LYS A 268 -2.89 7.23 23.69
N ASN A 269 -2.25 6.55 24.63
CA ASN A 269 -2.70 6.57 26.02
C ASN A 269 -2.59 7.96 26.63
N ILE A 270 -1.53 8.68 26.33
CA ILE A 270 -1.34 10.07 26.81
C ILE A 270 -2.37 11.00 26.17
N GLU A 271 -2.60 10.91 24.85
CA GLU A 271 -3.60 11.71 24.14
C GLU A 271 -5.01 11.51 24.72
N LEU A 272 -5.42 10.25 24.93
CA LEU A 272 -6.74 9.93 25.49
C LEU A 272 -6.87 10.40 26.95
N PHE A 273 -5.83 10.28 27.74
CA PHE A 273 -5.83 10.74 29.12
C PHE A 273 -6.07 12.26 29.21
N PHE A 274 -5.37 13.05 28.42
CA PHE A 274 -5.56 14.51 28.40
C PHE A 274 -6.89 14.93 27.75
N ALA A 275 -7.42 14.17 26.80
CA ALA A 275 -8.74 14.44 26.25
C ALA A 275 -9.84 14.23 27.31
N GLU A 276 -9.82 13.16 28.11
CA GLU A 276 -10.75 12.91 29.20
C GLU A 276 -10.64 13.98 30.30
N GLU A 277 -9.45 14.50 30.58
CA GLU A 277 -9.22 15.55 31.57
C GLU A 277 -9.84 16.89 31.13
N LYS A 278 -9.66 17.29 29.85
CA LYS A 278 -10.29 18.49 29.29
C LYS A 278 -11.82 18.44 29.36
N ASP A 279 -12.41 17.32 28.92
CA ASP A 279 -13.86 17.11 28.99
C ASP A 279 -14.41 17.18 30.40
N THR A 280 -13.64 16.76 31.40
CA THR A 280 -14.03 16.79 32.80
C THR A 280 -13.96 18.20 33.34
N GLN A 281 -12.96 19.01 32.98
CA GLN A 281 -12.80 20.39 33.36
C GLN A 281 -13.90 21.29 32.76
N GLU A 282 -14.24 21.11 31.47
CA GLU A 282 -15.31 21.84 30.80
C GLU A 282 -16.69 21.58 31.45
N LYS A 283 -16.97 20.33 31.84
CA LYS A 283 -18.22 19.99 32.55
C LYS A 283 -18.30 20.52 33.98
N GLN A 284 -17.16 20.80 34.61
CA GLN A 284 -17.12 21.44 35.95
C GLN A 284 -17.27 22.96 35.85
N GLN A 285 -16.85 23.62 34.79
CA GLN A 285 -16.99 25.06 34.57
C GLN A 285 -18.40 25.46 34.10
N THR A 286 -19.16 24.51 33.54
CA THR A 286 -20.54 24.72 33.07
C THR A 286 -21.62 24.39 34.13
N ARG A 287 -21.25 24.04 35.34
CA ARG A 287 -22.11 23.81 36.50
C ARG A 287 -22.00 24.94 37.52
#